data_536db6dd4a8429a48a863e16df0ab113
#
_entry.id   536db6dd4a8429a48a863e16df0ab113
#
_cell.length_a   1.000
_cell.length_b   1.000
_cell.length_c   1.000
_cell.angle_alpha   90.00
_cell.angle_beta   90.00
_cell.angle_gamma   90.00
#
_symmetry.space_group_name_H-M   'P 1'
#
loop_
_entity.id
_entity.type
_entity.pdbx_description
1 polymer ?
#
loop_
_entity_poly.entity_id
_entity_poly.type
_entity_poly.pdbx_seq_one_letter_code
_entity_poly.pdbx_strand_id
1 'polypeptide(L)'
;MDVFENFENQLKANPKTIVFTEGTDARILSAASKLLAGKILNVLLLGNPAAVKKAAAEGGFDITGAEICDPTSYPEFDAMVAKMVELRKGKMTEEQCRAALSKSNYFGTMLVKMGKADCLLGGATYSTADTVRPALQLIKCKPGIKSVSSCFIMVRGDEKLAMGDCAINIDPSEDEIVESTVETAHTAEIFGIDPKVALLSYSTKGSGKGETVDKMRNATLRVQEAHPELKVDGELQFDAAVAPEVGKLKAPNSTVAGEANVFIFPNINAGNIGYKIAQRLGGFAAYGPILQGLNAPINDLSRGCDAEEVYKMSLITAALI
;
A
#
# COMPACT_ATOMS: atom_id res chain seq x y z
N MET A 1 -3.53 -21.03 -9.42
CA MET A 1 -4.23 -20.60 -8.18
C MET A 1 -4.25 -19.09 -8.20
N ASP A 2 -5.41 -18.48 -8.01
CA ASP A 2 -5.53 -17.03 -7.93
C ASP A 2 -4.71 -16.52 -6.74
N VAL A 3 -4.04 -15.38 -6.88
CA VAL A 3 -3.23 -14.78 -5.80
C VAL A 3 -4.04 -14.52 -4.54
N PHE A 4 -5.30 -14.14 -4.67
CA PHE A 4 -6.18 -13.90 -3.54
C PHE A 4 -6.57 -15.19 -2.83
N GLU A 5 -6.79 -16.28 -3.56
CA GLU A 5 -7.01 -17.62 -2.98
C GLU A 5 -5.79 -18.09 -2.16
N ASN A 6 -4.58 -17.78 -2.67
CA ASN A 6 -3.35 -18.07 -1.92
C ASN A 6 -3.27 -17.25 -0.62
N PHE A 7 -3.56 -15.93 -0.67
CA PHE A 7 -3.62 -15.09 0.53
C PHE A 7 -4.67 -15.58 1.53
N GLU A 8 -5.87 -15.95 1.07
CA GLU A 8 -6.89 -16.52 1.95
C GLU A 8 -6.39 -17.77 2.67
N ASN A 9 -5.74 -18.69 1.96
CA ASN A 9 -5.24 -19.93 2.53
C ASN A 9 -4.12 -19.68 3.56
N GLN A 10 -3.20 -18.77 3.26
CA GLN A 10 -2.14 -18.38 4.19
C GLN A 10 -2.70 -17.71 5.45
N LEU A 11 -3.65 -16.80 5.29
CA LEU A 11 -4.25 -16.06 6.39
C LEU A 11 -5.17 -16.93 7.24
N LYS A 12 -5.88 -17.91 6.66
CA LYS A 12 -6.62 -18.93 7.43
C LYS A 12 -5.70 -19.77 8.31
N ALA A 13 -4.50 -20.07 7.84
CA ALA A 13 -3.50 -20.83 8.60
C ALA A 13 -2.87 -20.00 9.73
N ASN A 14 -2.75 -18.69 9.57
CA ASN A 14 -2.18 -17.75 10.53
C ASN A 14 -2.96 -16.43 10.55
N PRO A 15 -4.17 -16.41 11.15
CA PRO A 15 -5.03 -15.23 11.13
C PRO A 15 -4.39 -14.03 11.79
N LYS A 16 -4.44 -12.89 11.09
CA LYS A 16 -4.00 -11.58 11.58
C LYS A 16 -5.20 -10.76 12.03
N THR A 17 -4.97 -9.76 12.88
CA THR A 17 -6.00 -8.81 13.32
C THR A 17 -5.90 -7.54 12.48
N ILE A 18 -6.96 -7.26 11.70
CA ILE A 18 -7.08 -6.04 10.90
C ILE A 18 -8.01 -5.03 11.58
N VAL A 19 -7.59 -3.75 11.62
CA VAL A 19 -8.43 -2.63 12.07
C VAL A 19 -9.06 -1.96 10.85
N PHE A 20 -10.37 -1.77 10.89
CA PHE A 20 -11.11 -0.90 9.97
C PHE A 20 -11.54 0.38 10.70
N THR A 21 -11.19 1.51 10.14
CA THR A 21 -11.40 2.82 10.75
C THR A 21 -12.81 3.37 10.58
N GLU A 22 -13.61 2.84 9.64
CA GLU A 22 -14.98 3.28 9.34
C GLU A 22 -15.98 2.13 9.55
N GLY A 23 -16.16 1.72 10.81
CA GLY A 23 -16.96 0.55 11.16
C GLY A 23 -18.47 0.62 10.84
N THR A 24 -18.99 1.78 10.41
CA THR A 24 -20.39 1.94 9.97
C THR A 24 -20.55 1.98 8.45
N ASP A 25 -19.46 1.99 7.68
CA ASP A 25 -19.51 2.01 6.22
C ASP A 25 -19.97 0.65 5.68
N ALA A 26 -20.97 0.64 4.81
CA ALA A 26 -21.57 -0.59 4.29
C ALA A 26 -20.57 -1.48 3.51
N ARG A 27 -19.59 -0.87 2.83
CA ARG A 27 -18.54 -1.59 2.07
C ARG A 27 -17.59 -2.31 3.03
N ILE A 28 -17.23 -1.64 4.12
CA ILE A 28 -16.40 -2.19 5.21
C ILE A 28 -17.14 -3.33 5.90
N LEU A 29 -18.41 -3.14 6.24
CA LEU A 29 -19.23 -4.17 6.90
C LEU A 29 -19.42 -5.40 6.01
N SER A 30 -19.63 -5.21 4.71
CA SER A 30 -19.70 -6.29 3.72
C SER A 30 -18.41 -7.10 3.67
N ALA A 31 -17.25 -6.42 3.55
CA ALA A 31 -15.95 -7.09 3.56
C ALA A 31 -15.67 -7.80 4.90
N ALA A 32 -15.95 -7.15 6.03
CA ALA A 32 -15.78 -7.71 7.36
C ALA A 32 -16.60 -9.00 7.55
N SER A 33 -17.88 -8.98 7.12
CA SER A 33 -18.76 -10.17 7.14
C SER A 33 -18.15 -11.34 6.35
N LYS A 34 -17.64 -11.09 5.16
CA LYS A 34 -16.99 -12.09 4.29
C LYS A 34 -15.71 -12.65 4.92
N LEU A 35 -14.86 -11.79 5.50
CA LEU A 35 -13.63 -12.19 6.20
C LEU A 35 -13.90 -13.08 7.42
N LEU A 36 -14.91 -12.72 8.22
CA LEU A 36 -15.31 -13.46 9.41
C LEU A 36 -15.94 -14.81 9.05
N ALA A 37 -16.86 -14.84 8.09
CA ALA A 37 -17.49 -16.08 7.61
C ALA A 37 -16.44 -17.07 7.08
N GLY A 38 -15.42 -16.57 6.38
CA GLY A 38 -14.30 -17.37 5.88
C GLY A 38 -13.25 -17.73 6.93
N LYS A 39 -13.34 -17.19 8.14
CA LYS A 39 -12.32 -17.30 9.21
C LYS A 39 -10.92 -16.93 8.73
N ILE A 40 -10.84 -15.86 7.94
CA ILE A 40 -9.61 -15.45 7.26
C ILE A 40 -8.80 -14.50 8.14
N LEU A 41 -9.47 -13.53 8.76
CA LEU A 41 -8.87 -12.50 9.62
C LEU A 41 -9.70 -12.31 10.89
N ASN A 42 -9.05 -11.91 11.97
CA ASN A 42 -9.70 -11.28 13.10
C ASN A 42 -10.03 -9.83 12.72
N VAL A 43 -11.25 -9.41 12.96
CA VAL A 43 -11.73 -8.10 12.52
C VAL A 43 -12.00 -7.20 13.72
N LEU A 44 -11.41 -6.01 13.72
CA LEU A 44 -11.66 -4.94 14.67
C LEU A 44 -12.29 -3.75 13.93
N LEU A 45 -13.51 -3.37 14.28
CA LEU A 45 -14.29 -2.27 13.71
C LEU A 45 -14.28 -1.08 14.65
N LEU A 46 -13.85 0.10 14.16
CA LEU A 46 -13.87 1.32 14.95
C LEU A 46 -15.20 2.05 14.81
N GLY A 47 -15.78 2.43 15.94
CA GLY A 47 -17.00 3.20 16.00
C GLY A 47 -17.86 2.87 17.20
N ASN A 48 -18.94 3.63 17.40
CA ASN A 48 -19.89 3.37 18.48
C ASN A 48 -20.56 1.99 18.27
N PRO A 49 -20.52 1.08 19.25
CA PRO A 49 -21.00 -0.31 19.09
C PRO A 49 -22.46 -0.42 18.65
N ALA A 50 -23.33 0.46 19.18
CA ALA A 50 -24.74 0.46 18.80
C ALA A 50 -24.93 0.90 17.33
N ALA A 51 -24.18 1.92 16.90
CA ALA A 51 -24.22 2.41 15.53
C ALA A 51 -23.67 1.38 14.52
N VAL A 52 -22.55 0.72 14.84
CA VAL A 52 -21.96 -0.32 14.00
C VAL A 52 -22.91 -1.52 13.86
N LYS A 53 -23.44 -2.02 14.96
CA LYS A 53 -24.41 -3.13 14.95
C LYS A 53 -25.68 -2.78 14.18
N LYS A 54 -26.19 -1.54 14.34
CA LYS A 54 -27.36 -1.07 13.60
C LYS A 54 -27.07 -1.04 12.10
N ALA A 55 -25.96 -0.44 11.68
CA ALA A 55 -25.57 -0.37 10.26
C ALA A 55 -25.38 -1.78 9.66
N ALA A 56 -24.78 -2.70 10.40
CA ALA A 56 -24.63 -4.07 9.96
C ALA A 56 -25.99 -4.77 9.77
N ALA A 57 -26.92 -4.61 10.72
CA ALA A 57 -28.25 -5.19 10.62
C ALA A 57 -29.05 -4.60 9.45
N GLU A 58 -29.01 -3.28 9.24
CA GLU A 58 -29.67 -2.60 8.13
C GLU A 58 -29.11 -3.06 6.76
N GLY A 59 -27.79 -3.33 6.67
CA GLY A 59 -27.15 -3.85 5.47
C GLY A 59 -27.25 -5.36 5.29
N GLY A 60 -27.77 -6.09 6.29
CA GLY A 60 -27.84 -7.56 6.27
C GLY A 60 -26.47 -8.24 6.41
N PHE A 61 -25.50 -7.57 7.02
CA PHE A 61 -24.13 -8.09 7.21
C PHE A 61 -23.99 -8.79 8.56
N ASP A 62 -23.56 -10.05 8.56
CA ASP A 62 -23.22 -10.77 9.79
C ASP A 62 -21.78 -10.42 10.20
N ILE A 63 -21.66 -9.70 11.29
CA ILE A 63 -20.38 -9.31 11.90
C ILE A 63 -20.13 -10.06 13.23
N THR A 64 -20.79 -11.20 13.44
CA THR A 64 -20.56 -12.05 14.62
C THR A 64 -19.09 -12.46 14.67
N GLY A 65 -18.42 -12.17 15.79
CA GLY A 65 -17.00 -12.42 15.97
C GLY A 65 -16.10 -11.20 15.70
N ALA A 66 -16.65 -10.10 15.18
CA ALA A 66 -15.89 -8.85 15.15
C ALA A 66 -15.77 -8.22 16.53
N GLU A 67 -14.59 -7.71 16.86
CA GLU A 67 -14.42 -6.78 17.97
C GLU A 67 -14.87 -5.38 17.52
N ILE A 68 -15.62 -4.66 18.36
CA ILE A 68 -16.03 -3.29 18.07
C ILE A 68 -15.46 -2.38 19.14
N CYS A 69 -14.69 -1.39 18.74
CA CYS A 69 -13.98 -0.50 19.64
C CYS A 69 -14.38 0.97 19.39
N ASP A 70 -14.89 1.62 20.44
CA ASP A 70 -15.23 3.04 20.41
C ASP A 70 -14.09 3.85 21.04
N PRO A 71 -13.41 4.73 20.28
CA PRO A 71 -12.36 5.60 20.81
C PRO A 71 -12.80 6.42 22.02
N THR A 72 -14.10 6.77 22.10
CA THR A 72 -14.64 7.62 23.17
C THR A 72 -14.82 6.92 24.52
N SER A 73 -14.86 5.59 24.51
CA SER A 73 -15.07 4.75 25.71
C SER A 73 -13.99 3.67 25.88
N TYR A 74 -12.86 3.83 25.21
CA TYR A 74 -11.77 2.85 25.26
C TYR A 74 -11.09 2.83 26.64
N PRO A 75 -11.02 1.71 27.34
CA PRO A 75 -10.52 1.67 28.73
C PRO A 75 -9.07 2.13 28.90
N GLU A 76 -8.22 1.85 27.90
CA GLU A 76 -6.80 2.21 27.93
C GLU A 76 -6.51 3.54 27.21
N PHE A 77 -7.52 4.41 26.99
CA PHE A 77 -7.36 5.64 26.20
C PHE A 77 -6.28 6.59 26.78
N ASP A 78 -6.24 6.76 28.10
CA ASP A 78 -5.23 7.62 28.73
C ASP A 78 -3.81 7.05 28.61
N ALA A 79 -3.64 5.74 28.68
CA ALA A 79 -2.37 5.09 28.41
C ALA A 79 -1.95 5.26 26.94
N MET A 80 -2.91 5.19 26.02
CA MET A 80 -2.69 5.43 24.59
C MET A 80 -2.25 6.90 24.33
N VAL A 81 -2.87 7.88 25.02
CA VAL A 81 -2.48 9.30 24.96
C VAL A 81 -1.04 9.47 25.46
N ALA A 82 -0.71 8.92 26.63
CA ALA A 82 0.64 9.00 27.18
C ALA A 82 1.68 8.42 26.22
N LYS A 83 1.38 7.25 25.61
CA LYS A 83 2.25 6.64 24.62
C LYS A 83 2.42 7.49 23.36
N MET A 84 1.36 8.13 22.89
CA MET A 84 1.43 9.02 21.73
C MET A 84 2.29 10.26 22.04
N VAL A 85 2.16 10.87 23.24
CA VAL A 85 3.01 11.99 23.68
C VAL A 85 4.50 11.59 23.64
N GLU A 86 4.85 10.42 24.18
CA GLU A 86 6.20 9.86 24.09
C GLU A 86 6.69 9.75 22.64
N LEU A 87 5.89 9.17 21.76
CA LEU A 87 6.23 8.97 20.36
C LEU A 87 6.41 10.29 19.59
N ARG A 88 5.67 11.32 19.96
CA ARG A 88 5.71 12.64 19.30
C ARG A 88 6.87 13.53 19.79
N LYS A 89 7.54 13.17 20.88
CA LYS A 89 8.77 13.85 21.37
C LYS A 89 8.66 15.37 21.41
N GLY A 90 7.59 15.92 21.99
CA GLY A 90 7.33 17.35 22.09
C GLY A 90 6.77 18.04 20.83
N LYS A 91 6.58 17.31 19.72
CA LYS A 91 5.95 17.85 18.50
C LYS A 91 4.43 18.01 18.60
N MET A 92 3.83 17.44 19.66
CA MET A 92 2.41 17.58 19.99
C MET A 92 2.26 17.64 21.52
N THR A 93 1.35 18.48 21.99
CA THR A 93 0.96 18.51 23.40
C THR A 93 0.07 17.32 23.74
N GLU A 94 -0.12 17.02 25.02
CA GLU A 94 -1.06 15.97 25.47
C GLU A 94 -2.48 16.22 24.95
N GLU A 95 -2.95 17.46 25.03
CA GLU A 95 -4.27 17.86 24.53
C GLU A 95 -4.41 17.61 23.02
N GLN A 96 -3.38 17.94 22.23
CA GLN A 96 -3.35 17.67 20.81
C GLN A 96 -3.33 16.15 20.50
N CYS A 97 -2.59 15.37 21.29
CA CYS A 97 -2.58 13.92 21.17
C CYS A 97 -3.96 13.33 21.50
N ARG A 98 -4.60 13.78 22.55
CA ARG A 98 -5.95 13.37 22.97
C ARG A 98 -6.98 13.71 21.88
N ALA A 99 -6.94 14.92 21.34
CA ALA A 99 -7.82 15.35 20.25
C ALA A 99 -7.58 14.55 18.95
N ALA A 100 -6.32 14.20 18.65
CA ALA A 100 -6.01 13.35 17.50
C ALA A 100 -6.55 11.92 17.67
N LEU A 101 -6.35 11.31 18.85
CA LEU A 101 -6.79 9.96 19.17
C LEU A 101 -8.32 9.82 19.26
N SER A 102 -9.07 10.92 19.35
CA SER A 102 -10.53 10.88 19.19
C SER A 102 -10.99 10.62 17.75
N LYS A 103 -10.05 10.64 16.77
CA LYS A 103 -10.32 10.34 15.37
C LYS A 103 -9.94 8.88 15.08
N SER A 104 -10.80 8.17 14.37
CA SER A 104 -10.63 6.74 14.09
C SER A 104 -9.32 6.37 13.39
N ASN A 105 -8.84 7.23 12.47
CA ASN A 105 -7.58 7.01 11.76
C ASN A 105 -6.36 7.04 12.71
N TYR A 106 -6.25 8.03 13.61
CA TYR A 106 -5.19 8.07 14.61
C TYR A 106 -5.34 6.96 15.65
N PHE A 107 -6.55 6.73 16.11
CA PHE A 107 -6.84 5.70 17.10
C PHE A 107 -6.48 4.30 16.56
N GLY A 108 -6.95 3.95 15.37
CA GLY A 108 -6.62 2.67 14.73
C GLY A 108 -5.12 2.50 14.50
N THR A 109 -4.44 3.54 14.06
CA THR A 109 -2.98 3.51 13.89
C THR A 109 -2.26 3.28 15.23
N MET A 110 -2.76 3.87 16.33
CA MET A 110 -2.21 3.61 17.67
C MET A 110 -2.48 2.19 18.17
N LEU A 111 -3.63 1.59 17.85
CA LEU A 111 -3.87 0.17 18.14
C LEU A 111 -2.82 -0.72 17.48
N VAL A 112 -2.52 -0.48 16.20
CA VAL A 112 -1.43 -1.20 15.51
C VAL A 112 -0.07 -0.92 16.18
N LYS A 113 0.22 0.35 16.51
CA LYS A 113 1.49 0.73 17.16
C LYS A 113 1.67 0.08 18.54
N MET A 114 0.60 -0.16 19.26
CA MET A 114 0.61 -0.79 20.57
C MET A 114 0.52 -2.32 20.51
N GLY A 115 0.49 -2.94 19.31
CA GLY A 115 0.39 -4.39 19.13
C GLY A 115 -0.97 -4.97 19.50
N LYS A 116 -2.02 -4.13 19.51
CA LYS A 116 -3.42 -4.57 19.72
C LYS A 116 -4.07 -5.05 18.42
N ALA A 117 -3.47 -4.71 17.29
CA ALA A 117 -3.79 -5.20 15.96
C ALA A 117 -2.52 -5.31 15.13
N ASP A 118 -2.55 -6.11 14.07
CA ASP A 118 -1.39 -6.36 13.22
C ASP A 118 -1.29 -5.37 12.05
N CYS A 119 -2.43 -4.94 11.51
CA CYS A 119 -2.49 -4.02 10.37
C CYS A 119 -3.77 -3.18 10.38
N LEU A 120 -3.82 -2.16 9.50
CA LEU A 120 -4.96 -1.26 9.38
C LEU A 120 -5.31 -1.02 7.91
N LEU A 121 -6.60 -0.97 7.63
CA LEU A 121 -7.18 -0.54 6.37
C LEU A 121 -8.25 0.53 6.62
N GLY A 122 -8.13 1.68 5.96
CA GLY A 122 -9.07 2.79 6.08
C GLY A 122 -9.03 3.70 4.87
N GLY A 123 -9.73 4.84 4.88
CA GLY A 123 -9.73 5.81 3.79
C GLY A 123 -10.96 5.76 2.89
N ALA A 124 -11.93 4.89 3.17
CA ALA A 124 -13.16 4.81 2.39
C ALA A 124 -14.00 6.10 2.44
N THR A 125 -13.83 6.93 3.49
CA THR A 125 -14.62 8.16 3.70
C THR A 125 -13.79 9.42 3.89
N TYR A 126 -12.45 9.31 3.99
CA TYR A 126 -11.55 10.44 4.20
C TYR A 126 -10.39 10.44 3.18
N SER A 127 -9.50 11.42 3.27
CA SER A 127 -8.42 11.58 2.28
C SER A 127 -7.24 10.64 2.57
N THR A 128 -6.49 10.27 1.53
CA THR A 128 -5.21 9.53 1.66
C THR A 128 -4.25 10.18 2.65
N ALA A 129 -4.21 11.52 2.71
CA ALA A 129 -3.40 12.23 3.69
C ALA A 129 -3.81 11.95 5.14
N ASP A 130 -5.08 11.64 5.40
CA ASP A 130 -5.57 11.29 6.73
C ASP A 130 -5.22 9.87 7.14
N THR A 131 -4.97 8.96 6.20
CA THR A 131 -4.37 7.64 6.45
C THR A 131 -2.84 7.74 6.62
N VAL A 132 -2.18 8.42 5.70
CA VAL A 132 -0.71 8.46 5.65
C VAL A 132 -0.11 9.24 6.81
N ARG A 133 -0.72 10.36 7.21
CA ARG A 133 -0.18 11.21 8.29
C ARG A 133 -0.02 10.49 9.64
N PRO A 134 -1.03 9.81 10.20
CA PRO A 134 -0.83 9.02 11.42
C PRO A 134 0.15 7.87 11.22
N ALA A 135 0.17 7.20 10.07
CA ALA A 135 1.13 6.15 9.78
C ALA A 135 2.58 6.65 9.86
N LEU A 136 2.90 7.77 9.19
CA LEU A 136 4.23 8.41 9.27
C LEU A 136 4.57 8.89 10.68
N GLN A 137 3.60 9.38 11.42
CA GLN A 137 3.83 9.95 12.75
C GLN A 137 4.03 8.89 13.83
N LEU A 138 3.36 7.75 13.75
CA LEU A 138 3.25 6.76 14.82
C LEU A 138 3.92 5.43 14.47
N ILE A 139 3.68 4.88 13.29
CA ILE A 139 4.29 3.64 12.81
C ILE A 139 5.72 3.89 12.37
N LYS A 140 5.95 4.92 11.56
CA LYS A 140 7.23 5.30 10.95
C LYS A 140 7.73 4.26 9.95
N CYS A 141 8.85 4.57 9.31
CA CYS A 141 9.49 3.65 8.37
C CYS A 141 10.21 2.51 9.09
N LYS A 142 10.39 1.41 8.38
CA LYS A 142 11.29 0.30 8.77
C LYS A 142 12.71 0.81 8.98
N PRO A 143 13.53 0.12 9.80
CA PRO A 143 14.96 0.44 9.90
C PRO A 143 15.62 0.42 8.52
N GLY A 144 16.37 1.46 8.20
CA GLY A 144 17.05 1.62 6.92
C GLY A 144 16.24 2.32 5.83
N ILE A 145 14.92 2.40 5.94
CA ILE A 145 14.04 3.12 5.01
C ILE A 145 13.79 4.54 5.53
N LYS A 146 13.94 5.53 4.67
CA LYS A 146 13.78 6.95 5.01
C LYS A 146 12.44 7.53 4.59
N SER A 147 11.85 6.99 3.52
CA SER A 147 10.59 7.49 2.97
C SER A 147 9.58 6.36 2.76
N VAL A 148 8.29 6.72 2.84
CA VAL A 148 7.18 5.85 2.45
C VAL A 148 6.93 6.06 0.96
N SER A 149 6.74 4.99 0.23
CA SER A 149 6.30 5.00 -1.15
C SER A 149 5.00 4.23 -1.32
N SER A 150 4.51 4.11 -2.54
CA SER A 150 3.34 3.32 -2.85
C SER A 150 3.53 2.49 -4.11
N CYS A 151 2.81 1.38 -4.21
CA CYS A 151 2.64 0.73 -5.49
C CYS A 151 1.18 0.35 -5.75
N PHE A 152 0.88 0.11 -7.01
CA PHE A 152 -0.33 -0.57 -7.45
C PHE A 152 0.05 -1.90 -8.08
N ILE A 153 -0.68 -2.95 -7.70
CA ILE A 153 -0.64 -4.23 -8.40
C ILE A 153 -1.77 -4.22 -9.44
N MET A 154 -1.37 -4.38 -10.67
CA MET A 154 -2.27 -4.36 -11.83
C MET A 154 -2.49 -5.80 -12.30
N VAL A 155 -3.75 -6.23 -12.38
CA VAL A 155 -4.10 -7.62 -12.73
C VAL A 155 -5.06 -7.65 -13.91
N ARG A 156 -4.75 -8.46 -14.93
CA ARG A 156 -5.60 -8.70 -16.09
C ARG A 156 -5.51 -10.17 -16.51
N GLY A 157 -6.49 -10.99 -16.13
CA GLY A 157 -6.37 -12.44 -16.28
C GLY A 157 -5.19 -12.97 -15.47
N ASP A 158 -4.27 -13.68 -16.12
CA ASP A 158 -3.04 -14.19 -15.49
C ASP A 158 -1.90 -13.17 -15.46
N GLU A 159 -2.03 -12.06 -16.18
CA GLU A 159 -1.02 -11.01 -16.24
C GLU A 159 -1.05 -10.17 -14.96
N LYS A 160 0.12 -10.00 -14.35
CA LYS A 160 0.32 -9.20 -13.16
C LYS A 160 1.49 -8.26 -13.35
N LEU A 161 1.29 -6.98 -13.02
CA LEU A 161 2.31 -5.94 -13.08
C LEU A 161 2.35 -5.19 -11.75
N ALA A 162 3.50 -4.61 -11.41
CA ALA A 162 3.61 -3.68 -10.28
C ALA A 162 4.02 -2.29 -10.79
N MET A 163 3.39 -1.24 -10.28
CA MET A 163 3.62 0.16 -10.68
C MET A 163 3.88 1.03 -9.44
N GLY A 164 5.07 1.58 -9.28
CA GLY A 164 5.50 2.41 -8.16
C GLY A 164 6.36 3.63 -8.62
N ASP A 165 6.39 4.73 -7.90
CA ASP A 165 5.42 5.25 -6.97
C ASP A 165 4.30 5.99 -7.73
N CYS A 166 3.05 5.76 -7.36
CA CYS A 166 1.91 6.33 -8.09
C CYS A 166 1.01 7.22 -7.23
N ALA A 167 1.28 7.38 -5.93
CA ALA A 167 0.33 8.05 -5.03
C ALA A 167 0.95 8.87 -3.88
N ILE A 168 2.24 8.74 -3.57
CA ILE A 168 2.84 9.35 -2.37
C ILE A 168 3.86 10.43 -2.72
N ASN A 169 4.94 10.10 -3.41
CA ASN A 169 6.05 11.02 -3.64
C ASN A 169 5.83 11.85 -4.92
N ILE A 170 5.64 13.16 -4.75
CA ILE A 170 5.31 14.07 -5.87
C ILE A 170 6.46 14.13 -6.86
N ASP A 171 7.65 14.43 -6.39
CA ASP A 171 8.88 14.46 -7.16
C ASP A 171 9.99 13.82 -6.32
N PRO A 172 10.10 12.48 -6.37
CA PRO A 172 11.03 11.75 -5.52
C PRO A 172 12.48 12.10 -5.85
N SER A 173 13.30 12.20 -4.81
CA SER A 173 14.75 12.24 -4.91
C SER A 173 15.30 10.92 -5.44
N GLU A 174 16.58 10.91 -5.83
CA GLU A 174 17.27 9.69 -6.25
C GLU A 174 17.25 8.61 -5.15
N ASP A 175 17.45 8.99 -3.88
CA ASP A 175 17.35 8.07 -2.74
C ASP A 175 15.96 7.44 -2.63
N GLU A 176 14.90 8.24 -2.74
CA GLU A 176 13.51 7.77 -2.68
C GLU A 176 13.15 6.86 -3.86
N ILE A 177 13.70 7.10 -5.04
CA ILE A 177 13.53 6.19 -6.20
C ILE A 177 14.22 4.85 -5.93
N VAL A 178 15.43 4.84 -5.37
CA VAL A 178 16.14 3.62 -5.01
C VAL A 178 15.33 2.82 -3.99
N GLU A 179 14.88 3.44 -2.90
CA GLU A 179 14.05 2.79 -1.87
C GLU A 179 12.74 2.26 -2.46
N SER A 180 12.02 3.08 -3.25
CA SER A 180 10.77 2.68 -3.90
C SER A 180 10.97 1.52 -4.88
N THR A 181 12.10 1.46 -5.59
CA THR A 181 12.43 0.37 -6.51
C THR A 181 12.51 -0.96 -5.76
N VAL A 182 13.27 -1.01 -4.67
CA VAL A 182 13.48 -2.22 -3.86
C VAL A 182 12.17 -2.65 -3.20
N GLU A 183 11.44 -1.72 -2.57
CA GLU A 183 10.17 -2.03 -1.90
C GLU A 183 9.09 -2.47 -2.91
N THR A 184 9.06 -1.92 -4.12
CA THR A 184 8.10 -2.34 -5.16
C THR A 184 8.44 -3.73 -5.71
N ALA A 185 9.71 -4.05 -5.91
CA ALA A 185 10.14 -5.39 -6.29
C ALA A 185 9.73 -6.42 -5.22
N HIS A 186 10.02 -6.13 -3.95
CA HIS A 186 9.61 -6.98 -2.83
C HIS A 186 8.08 -7.15 -2.73
N THR A 187 7.32 -6.07 -2.91
CA THR A 187 5.85 -6.17 -2.95
C THR A 187 5.39 -7.06 -4.12
N ALA A 188 6.01 -6.94 -5.29
CA ALA A 188 5.69 -7.77 -6.45
C ALA A 188 5.91 -9.27 -6.17
N GLU A 189 6.98 -9.63 -5.46
CA GLU A 189 7.25 -11.02 -5.04
C GLU A 189 6.14 -11.61 -4.17
N ILE A 190 5.58 -10.82 -3.24
CA ILE A 190 4.43 -11.24 -2.40
C ILE A 190 3.24 -11.66 -3.27
N PHE A 191 3.05 -10.99 -4.43
CA PHE A 191 2.02 -11.32 -5.40
C PHE A 191 2.40 -12.44 -6.38
N GLY A 192 3.56 -13.08 -6.18
CA GLY A 192 4.06 -14.16 -7.03
C GLY A 192 4.55 -13.67 -8.40
N ILE A 193 4.98 -12.42 -8.49
CA ILE A 193 5.66 -11.86 -9.66
C ILE A 193 7.16 -12.10 -9.47
N ASP A 194 7.87 -12.66 -10.47
CA ASP A 194 9.35 -12.65 -10.54
C ASP A 194 9.78 -11.27 -11.07
N PRO A 195 10.30 -10.36 -10.22
CA PRO A 195 10.43 -8.97 -10.60
C PRO A 195 11.48 -8.75 -11.70
N LYS A 196 11.05 -8.11 -12.80
CA LYS A 196 11.91 -7.53 -13.82
C LYS A 196 11.62 -6.03 -13.84
N VAL A 197 12.47 -5.26 -13.16
CA VAL A 197 12.20 -3.88 -12.80
C VAL A 197 12.75 -2.91 -13.82
N ALA A 198 11.89 -2.10 -14.42
CA ALA A 198 12.27 -1.02 -15.32
C ALA A 198 12.11 0.34 -14.64
N LEU A 199 13.20 1.11 -14.52
CA LEU A 199 13.13 2.53 -14.15
C LEU A 199 12.81 3.34 -15.39
N LEU A 200 11.63 3.96 -15.40
CA LEU A 200 11.05 4.57 -16.59
C LEU A 200 11.50 6.01 -16.83
N SER A 201 11.64 6.34 -18.10
CA SER A 201 11.94 7.68 -18.59
C SER A 201 11.39 7.86 -20.01
N TYR A 202 11.40 9.08 -20.52
CA TYR A 202 11.27 9.34 -21.97
C TYR A 202 12.55 9.01 -22.75
N SER A 203 13.61 8.59 -22.08
CA SER A 203 14.92 8.20 -22.61
C SER A 203 15.15 6.70 -22.46
N THR A 204 15.86 6.09 -23.38
CA THR A 204 16.42 4.74 -23.28
C THR A 204 17.93 4.80 -23.46
N LYS A 205 18.69 4.43 -22.42
CA LYS A 205 20.17 4.32 -22.47
C LYS A 205 20.86 5.52 -23.08
N GLY A 206 20.46 6.73 -22.63
CA GLY A 206 21.06 7.98 -23.04
C GLY A 206 20.52 8.59 -24.35
N SER A 207 19.40 8.08 -24.88
CA SER A 207 18.78 8.67 -26.07
C SER A 207 18.22 10.09 -25.84
N GLY A 208 17.87 10.42 -24.59
CA GLY A 208 17.48 11.75 -24.13
C GLY A 208 18.46 12.31 -23.10
N LYS A 209 18.32 13.61 -22.78
CA LYS A 209 19.13 14.31 -21.79
C LYS A 209 18.26 15.16 -20.88
N GLY A 210 18.60 15.25 -19.61
CA GLY A 210 17.91 16.09 -18.62
C GLY A 210 18.02 15.53 -17.21
N GLU A 211 17.74 16.36 -16.22
CA GLU A 211 17.86 15.99 -14.79
C GLU A 211 17.05 14.74 -14.42
N THR A 212 15.82 14.62 -14.94
CA THR A 212 14.99 13.44 -14.69
C THR A 212 15.60 12.18 -15.32
N VAL A 213 16.22 12.29 -16.50
CA VAL A 213 16.90 11.15 -17.15
C VAL A 213 18.11 10.73 -16.31
N ASP A 214 18.92 11.68 -15.88
CA ASP A 214 20.10 11.43 -15.05
C ASP A 214 19.69 10.81 -13.69
N LYS A 215 18.63 11.33 -13.08
CA LYS A 215 18.06 10.80 -11.81
C LYS A 215 17.68 9.33 -11.96
N MET A 216 16.94 8.95 -13.00
CA MET A 216 16.51 7.56 -13.22
C MET A 216 17.68 6.64 -13.54
N ARG A 217 18.64 7.10 -14.35
CA ARG A 217 19.86 6.34 -14.65
C ARG A 217 20.71 6.10 -13.40
N ASN A 218 20.96 7.16 -12.60
CA ASN A 218 21.78 7.07 -11.40
C ASN A 218 21.11 6.14 -10.36
N ALA A 219 19.79 6.26 -10.16
CA ALA A 219 19.04 5.37 -9.29
C ALA A 219 19.17 3.91 -9.75
N THR A 220 19.07 3.64 -11.06
CA THR A 220 19.29 2.30 -11.62
C THR A 220 20.66 1.74 -11.24
N LEU A 221 21.72 2.49 -11.47
CA LEU A 221 23.09 2.04 -11.15
C LEU A 221 23.27 1.76 -9.66
N ARG A 222 22.70 2.59 -8.81
CA ARG A 222 22.76 2.42 -7.35
C ARG A 222 21.99 1.18 -6.89
N VAL A 223 20.82 0.89 -7.47
CA VAL A 223 20.09 -0.34 -7.16
C VAL A 223 20.87 -1.56 -7.61
N GLN A 224 21.44 -1.55 -8.83
CA GLN A 224 22.25 -2.65 -9.36
C GLN A 224 23.48 -2.94 -8.50
N GLU A 225 24.12 -1.88 -7.94
CA GLU A 225 25.28 -2.01 -7.04
C GLU A 225 24.88 -2.55 -5.67
N ALA A 226 23.79 -2.03 -5.08
CA ALA A 226 23.38 -2.38 -3.72
C ALA A 226 22.59 -3.70 -3.66
N HIS A 227 21.89 -4.06 -4.74
CA HIS A 227 20.98 -5.21 -4.85
C HIS A 227 21.23 -5.98 -6.15
N PRO A 228 22.42 -6.62 -6.29
CA PRO A 228 22.78 -7.36 -7.50
C PRO A 228 21.89 -8.59 -7.78
N GLU A 229 21.12 -9.04 -6.78
CA GLU A 229 20.12 -10.11 -6.90
C GLU A 229 18.87 -9.68 -7.68
N LEU A 230 18.56 -8.38 -7.72
CA LEU A 230 17.39 -7.86 -8.42
C LEU A 230 17.67 -7.68 -9.91
N LYS A 231 16.74 -8.14 -10.74
CA LYS A 231 16.75 -7.86 -12.19
C LYS A 231 16.23 -6.45 -12.42
N VAL A 232 17.11 -5.46 -12.42
CA VAL A 232 16.78 -4.03 -12.55
C VAL A 232 17.53 -3.43 -13.73
N ASP A 233 16.83 -2.65 -14.56
CA ASP A 233 17.46 -1.86 -15.62
C ASP A 233 16.74 -0.51 -15.84
N GLY A 234 17.45 0.44 -16.43
CA GLY A 234 17.02 1.83 -16.68
C GLY A 234 18.19 2.71 -17.14
N GLU A 235 17.92 3.91 -17.54
CA GLU A 235 16.56 4.41 -17.80
C GLU A 235 16.01 3.79 -19.09
N LEU A 236 14.74 3.44 -19.10
CA LEU A 236 14.04 2.84 -20.25
C LEU A 236 12.77 3.62 -20.58
N GLN A 237 12.50 3.80 -21.87
CA GLN A 237 11.16 4.16 -22.31
C GLN A 237 10.21 2.99 -22.09
N PHE A 238 8.91 3.28 -21.91
CA PHE A 238 7.93 2.25 -21.61
C PHE A 238 7.81 1.18 -22.72
N ASP A 239 7.85 1.61 -23.99
CA ASP A 239 7.85 0.69 -25.14
C ASP A 239 9.08 -0.23 -25.14
N ALA A 240 10.26 0.30 -24.82
CA ALA A 240 11.47 -0.50 -24.69
C ALA A 240 11.43 -1.45 -23.50
N ALA A 241 10.73 -1.08 -22.43
CA ALA A 241 10.57 -1.93 -21.24
C ALA A 241 9.68 -3.15 -21.49
N VAL A 242 8.59 -3.00 -22.29
CA VAL A 242 7.56 -4.05 -22.43
C VAL A 242 7.53 -4.78 -23.78
N ALA A 243 8.01 -4.16 -24.87
CA ALA A 243 7.96 -4.77 -26.20
C ALA A 243 9.30 -5.41 -26.55
N PRO A 244 9.38 -6.75 -26.73
CA PRO A 244 10.64 -7.46 -26.95
C PRO A 244 11.44 -6.96 -28.17
N GLU A 245 10.77 -6.62 -29.25
CA GLU A 245 11.41 -6.08 -30.47
C GLU A 245 12.01 -4.70 -30.25
N VAL A 246 11.32 -3.86 -29.45
CA VAL A 246 11.81 -2.51 -29.11
C VAL A 246 12.96 -2.59 -28.11
N GLY A 247 12.82 -3.48 -27.11
CA GLY A 247 13.87 -3.76 -26.13
C GLY A 247 15.17 -4.22 -26.81
N LYS A 248 15.09 -5.17 -27.73
CA LYS A 248 16.25 -5.62 -28.52
C LYS A 248 16.90 -4.52 -29.33
N LEU A 249 16.10 -3.61 -29.90
CA LEU A 249 16.59 -2.53 -30.72
C LEU A 249 17.27 -1.43 -29.90
N LYS A 250 16.62 -1.01 -28.79
CA LYS A 250 17.04 0.19 -28.01
C LYS A 250 17.97 -0.14 -26.86
N ALA A 251 17.90 -1.36 -26.31
CA ALA A 251 18.70 -1.80 -25.16
C ALA A 251 19.15 -3.29 -25.30
N PRO A 252 19.94 -3.63 -26.33
CA PRO A 252 20.26 -5.02 -26.70
C PRO A 252 21.02 -5.82 -25.63
N ASN A 253 21.67 -5.13 -24.67
CA ASN A 253 22.40 -5.77 -23.57
C ASN A 253 21.60 -5.83 -22.27
N SER A 254 20.35 -5.38 -22.28
CA SER A 254 19.48 -5.42 -21.10
C SER A 254 18.89 -6.82 -20.89
N THR A 255 18.84 -7.25 -19.61
CA THR A 255 18.16 -8.47 -19.20
C THR A 255 16.71 -8.22 -18.76
N VAL A 256 16.26 -6.97 -18.84
CA VAL A 256 14.93 -6.51 -18.40
C VAL A 256 14.11 -5.95 -19.56
N ALA A 257 14.76 -5.23 -20.49
CA ALA A 257 14.09 -4.58 -21.61
C ALA A 257 13.33 -5.60 -22.47
N GLY A 258 12.08 -5.28 -22.79
CA GLY A 258 11.15 -6.13 -23.52
C GLY A 258 10.39 -7.16 -22.66
N GLU A 259 10.74 -7.30 -21.37
CA GLU A 259 10.13 -8.30 -20.48
C GLU A 259 9.79 -7.74 -19.09
N ALA A 260 9.87 -6.41 -18.92
CA ALA A 260 9.61 -5.77 -17.62
C ALA A 260 8.16 -6.00 -17.16
N ASN A 261 8.01 -6.25 -15.86
CA ASN A 261 6.72 -6.44 -15.20
C ASN A 261 6.60 -5.59 -13.91
N VAL A 262 7.66 -4.88 -13.54
CA VAL A 262 7.67 -3.89 -12.45
C VAL A 262 8.17 -2.57 -13.02
N PHE A 263 7.41 -1.49 -12.83
CA PHE A 263 7.64 -0.19 -13.43
C PHE A 263 7.78 0.88 -12.36
N ILE A 264 8.93 1.57 -12.34
CA ILE A 264 9.20 2.68 -11.43
C ILE A 264 9.13 3.98 -12.19
N PHE A 265 8.24 4.87 -11.78
CA PHE A 265 7.99 6.14 -12.44
C PHE A 265 8.88 7.26 -11.88
N PRO A 266 9.28 8.24 -12.72
CA PRO A 266 10.15 9.34 -12.30
C PRO A 266 9.49 10.35 -11.36
N ASN A 267 8.16 10.41 -11.34
CA ASN A 267 7.38 11.31 -10.50
C ASN A 267 5.90 10.86 -10.46
N ILE A 268 5.14 11.46 -9.55
CA ILE A 268 3.73 11.10 -9.31
C ILE A 268 2.83 11.34 -10.54
N ASN A 269 3.11 12.35 -11.37
CA ASN A 269 2.29 12.61 -12.56
C ASN A 269 2.36 11.44 -13.52
N ALA A 270 3.58 10.96 -13.82
CA ALA A 270 3.78 9.82 -14.69
C ALA A 270 3.14 8.55 -14.11
N GLY A 271 3.37 8.26 -12.83
CA GLY A 271 2.83 7.08 -12.17
C GLY A 271 1.32 7.09 -12.05
N ASN A 272 0.74 8.20 -11.57
CA ASN A 272 -0.70 8.32 -11.38
C ASN A 272 -1.49 8.28 -12.69
N ILE A 273 -0.99 8.95 -13.73
CA ILE A 273 -1.59 8.90 -15.06
C ILE A 273 -1.43 7.51 -15.66
N GLY A 274 -0.21 6.94 -15.55
CA GLY A 274 0.13 5.63 -16.14
C GLY A 274 -0.75 4.51 -15.64
N TYR A 275 -0.86 4.31 -14.31
CA TYR A 275 -1.69 3.22 -13.79
C TYR A 275 -3.18 3.40 -14.13
N LYS A 276 -3.70 4.65 -14.15
CA LYS A 276 -5.08 4.91 -14.52
C LYS A 276 -5.36 4.64 -16.00
N ILE A 277 -4.42 4.92 -16.88
CA ILE A 277 -4.52 4.54 -18.30
C ILE A 277 -4.55 3.02 -18.43
N ALA A 278 -3.65 2.31 -17.76
CA ALA A 278 -3.65 0.85 -17.75
C ALA A 278 -4.97 0.28 -17.21
N GLN A 279 -5.49 0.86 -16.11
CA GLN A 279 -6.77 0.46 -15.54
C GLN A 279 -7.94 0.71 -16.49
N ARG A 280 -8.11 1.96 -16.95
CA ARG A 280 -9.31 2.40 -17.66
C ARG A 280 -9.34 2.01 -19.15
N LEU A 281 -8.20 2.04 -19.81
CA LEU A 281 -8.07 1.72 -21.23
C LEU A 281 -7.46 0.32 -21.44
N GLY A 282 -6.54 -0.09 -20.58
CA GLY A 282 -5.88 -1.40 -20.66
C GLY A 282 -6.68 -2.56 -20.06
N GLY A 283 -7.76 -2.28 -19.33
CA GLY A 283 -8.62 -3.32 -18.73
C GLY A 283 -8.01 -4.03 -17.53
N PHE A 284 -7.00 -3.44 -16.88
CA PHE A 284 -6.45 -3.98 -15.64
C PHE A 284 -7.32 -3.63 -14.43
N ALA A 285 -7.50 -4.57 -13.53
CA ALA A 285 -7.88 -4.27 -12.15
C ALA A 285 -6.66 -3.68 -11.43
N ALA A 286 -6.84 -2.59 -10.68
CA ALA A 286 -5.77 -1.90 -9.97
C ALA A 286 -5.99 -2.05 -8.45
N TYR A 287 -5.07 -2.73 -7.76
CA TYR A 287 -5.10 -2.91 -6.31
C TYR A 287 -4.06 -2.01 -5.67
N GLY A 288 -4.52 -1.05 -4.87
CA GLY A 288 -3.69 -0.06 -4.21
C GLY A 288 -4.43 1.25 -3.90
N PRO A 289 -3.72 2.28 -3.39
CA PRO A 289 -2.27 2.27 -3.18
C PRO A 289 -1.86 1.36 -2.02
N ILE A 290 -0.89 0.50 -2.26
CA ILE A 290 -0.22 -0.29 -1.22
C ILE A 290 0.92 0.56 -0.70
N LEU A 291 0.87 0.95 0.58
CA LEU A 291 1.93 1.75 1.20
C LEU A 291 3.13 0.87 1.56
N GLN A 292 4.30 1.32 1.16
CA GLN A 292 5.56 0.59 1.29
C GLN A 292 6.53 1.31 2.23
N GLY A 293 7.42 0.53 2.86
CA GLY A 293 8.44 1.07 3.75
C GLY A 293 7.99 1.35 5.18
N LEU A 294 6.70 1.16 5.53
CA LEU A 294 6.20 1.31 6.90
C LEU A 294 6.58 0.12 7.79
N ASN A 295 6.83 0.38 9.07
CA ASN A 295 7.18 -0.64 10.08
C ASN A 295 6.01 -1.54 10.51
N ALA A 296 4.79 -1.27 10.02
CA ALA A 296 3.63 -2.16 10.06
C ALA A 296 2.69 -1.79 8.90
N PRO A 297 1.93 -2.73 8.33
CA PRO A 297 1.05 -2.45 7.20
C PRO A 297 -0.10 -1.54 7.59
N ILE A 298 -0.13 -0.37 6.98
CA ILE A 298 -1.24 0.59 7.01
C ILE A 298 -1.56 0.89 5.57
N ASN A 299 -2.76 0.57 5.08
CA ASN A 299 -3.14 0.84 3.71
C ASN A 299 -4.36 1.76 3.61
N ASP A 300 -4.45 2.42 2.48
CA ASP A 300 -5.48 3.40 2.16
C ASP A 300 -6.46 2.84 1.13
N LEU A 301 -7.73 3.20 1.30
CA LEU A 301 -8.80 2.89 0.34
C LEU A 301 -9.11 4.13 -0.51
N SER A 302 -9.45 3.91 -1.76
CA SER A 302 -10.10 4.96 -2.55
C SER A 302 -11.50 5.24 -1.98
N ARG A 303 -11.90 6.51 -1.90
CA ARG A 303 -13.30 6.87 -1.56
C ARG A 303 -14.33 6.30 -2.52
N GLY A 304 -13.91 5.97 -3.74
CA GLY A 304 -14.71 5.31 -4.76
C GLY A 304 -14.61 3.79 -4.79
N CYS A 305 -13.98 3.16 -3.78
CA CYS A 305 -13.88 1.71 -3.71
C CYS A 305 -15.25 1.03 -3.53
N ASP A 306 -15.35 -0.19 -3.98
CA ASP A 306 -16.49 -1.08 -3.68
C ASP A 306 -16.14 -2.09 -2.57
N ALA A 307 -17.12 -2.91 -2.18
CA ALA A 307 -16.94 -3.90 -1.12
C ALA A 307 -15.95 -5.02 -1.49
N GLU A 308 -15.84 -5.36 -2.77
CA GLU A 308 -14.89 -6.37 -3.24
C GLU A 308 -13.46 -5.82 -3.20
N GLU A 309 -13.25 -4.56 -3.56
CA GLU A 309 -11.96 -3.88 -3.39
C GLU A 309 -11.55 -3.82 -1.91
N VAL A 310 -12.48 -3.49 -0.99
CA VAL A 310 -12.20 -3.51 0.46
C VAL A 310 -11.77 -4.91 0.90
N TYR A 311 -12.50 -5.95 0.48
CA TYR A 311 -12.15 -7.34 0.80
C TYR A 311 -10.75 -7.70 0.32
N LYS A 312 -10.44 -7.44 -0.95
CA LYS A 312 -9.13 -7.75 -1.54
C LYS A 312 -8.00 -6.94 -0.92
N MET A 313 -8.22 -5.63 -0.67
CA MET A 313 -7.24 -4.81 0.03
C MET A 313 -7.00 -5.25 1.48
N SER A 314 -8.01 -5.85 2.13
CA SER A 314 -7.83 -6.46 3.46
C SER A 314 -6.88 -7.66 3.43
N LEU A 315 -7.06 -8.54 2.44
CA LEU A 315 -6.16 -9.69 2.22
C LEU A 315 -4.73 -9.22 1.93
N ILE A 316 -4.59 -8.25 1.02
CA ILE A 316 -3.30 -7.64 0.69
C ILE A 316 -2.65 -7.06 1.94
N THR A 317 -3.36 -6.21 2.69
CA THR A 317 -2.82 -5.53 3.86
C THR A 317 -2.31 -6.52 4.90
N ALA A 318 -3.05 -7.60 5.14
CA ALA A 318 -2.65 -8.63 6.10
C ALA A 318 -1.52 -9.54 5.56
N ALA A 319 -1.41 -9.74 4.25
CA ALA A 319 -0.36 -10.54 3.63
C ALA A 319 1.01 -9.85 3.59
N LEU A 320 1.06 -8.52 3.85
CA LEU A 320 2.31 -7.74 3.96
C LEU A 320 3.03 -7.93 5.31
N ILE A 321 2.46 -8.69 6.27
CA ILE A 321 3.02 -8.99 7.59
C ILE A 321 3.97 -10.20 7.44
#